data_4001796d7913785a51cbe955836aa251
#
_entry.id   4001796d7913785a51cbe955836aa251
#
_cell.length_a   1.000
_cell.length_b   1.000
_cell.length_c   1.000
_cell.angle_alpha   90.00
_cell.angle_beta   90.00
_cell.angle_gamma   90.00
#
_symmetry.space_group_name_H-M   'P 1'
#
loop_
_entity.id
_entity.type
_entity.pdbx_description
1 polymer ?
#
loop_
_entity_poly.entity_id
_entity_poly.type
_entity_poly.pdbx_seq_one_letter_code
_entity_poly.pdbx_strand_id
1 'polypeptide(L)'
;MEIITNYGDLLIIMAIIFGVFMAWGIGANDVANAMGTSVGSGAVTIKQAIIIAVIFEFAGAILAGGEVTDTIRKGILDAALFANEPHLLVYGMLASLLASGSWLLIASSLGWPVSTTHTIIGAIVGFGAVGVGVDAVEWNQVVKIVMSWIASPVLAGIIAFTLFRSLQNLIIDTDHPFNNAKKYVPYYMFLVGLVVSLVTIFKGLKHVGLSFDAVTSYLLSIGFGVLIAAIGTFFIRNIHLDPDENKDFYYASMERIFSVLMIITAAAMAFAHGSNDVANAIGPLAAIYSIIDSGGIIGSKSALPLWILFLGGVGIAVGLITYGHKVIATIGTGITQLTPSRGFAATLAAAATVVIASSTGIPVSTTQVLVGAVLGVGLARGMAALDTRVISRIFLSWIVTLPAGAFMSILFFFALKGAFGA
;
A
#
# COMPACT_ATOMS: atom_id res chain seq x y z
N MET A 1 16.32 -23.68 -21.67
CA MET A 1 17.69 -23.27 -21.27
C MET A 1 18.34 -22.38 -22.31
N GLU A 2 18.35 -22.74 -23.59
CA GLU A 2 18.96 -21.96 -24.68
C GLU A 2 18.43 -20.51 -24.76
N ILE A 3 17.14 -20.27 -24.57
CA ILE A 3 16.54 -18.94 -24.55
C ILE A 3 17.09 -18.06 -23.41
N ILE A 4 17.24 -18.61 -22.22
CA ILE A 4 17.79 -17.85 -21.09
C ILE A 4 19.26 -17.50 -21.33
N THR A 5 20.02 -18.40 -21.93
CA THR A 5 21.43 -18.18 -22.25
C THR A 5 21.60 -17.13 -23.36
N ASN A 6 20.76 -17.18 -24.40
CA ASN A 6 20.89 -16.30 -25.56
C ASN A 6 20.27 -14.92 -25.37
N TYR A 7 19.19 -14.82 -24.59
CA TYR A 7 18.42 -13.58 -24.43
C TYR A 7 18.34 -13.09 -22.97
N GLY A 8 19.11 -13.67 -22.03
CA GLY A 8 19.01 -13.37 -20.61
C GLY A 8 19.15 -11.87 -20.30
N ASP A 9 20.16 -11.22 -20.86
CA ASP A 9 20.38 -9.77 -20.66
C ASP A 9 19.21 -8.93 -21.19
N LEU A 10 18.68 -9.27 -22.36
CA LEU A 10 17.52 -8.58 -22.94
C LEU A 10 16.28 -8.76 -22.06
N LEU A 11 16.03 -9.97 -21.56
CA LEU A 11 14.91 -10.26 -20.68
C LEU A 11 15.03 -9.53 -19.34
N ILE A 12 16.25 -9.39 -18.78
CA ILE A 12 16.48 -8.56 -17.58
C ILE A 12 16.19 -7.08 -17.86
N ILE A 13 16.66 -6.55 -18.99
CA ILE A 13 16.38 -5.16 -19.38
C ILE A 13 14.87 -4.93 -19.54
N MET A 14 14.17 -5.85 -20.19
CA MET A 14 12.69 -5.78 -20.30
C MET A 14 12.04 -5.84 -18.92
N ALA A 15 12.50 -6.71 -18.02
CA ALA A 15 11.98 -6.84 -16.67
C ALA A 15 12.17 -5.56 -15.85
N ILE A 16 13.33 -4.90 -15.99
CA ILE A 16 13.58 -3.60 -15.35
C ILE A 16 12.63 -2.54 -15.90
N ILE A 17 12.48 -2.43 -17.23
CA ILE A 17 11.60 -1.44 -17.86
C ILE A 17 10.13 -1.67 -17.43
N PHE A 18 9.64 -2.92 -17.50
CA PHE A 18 8.26 -3.24 -17.16
C PHE A 18 8.03 -3.15 -15.64
N GLY A 19 9.02 -3.52 -14.82
CA GLY A 19 8.97 -3.38 -13.37
C GLY A 19 8.91 -1.91 -12.95
N VAL A 20 9.73 -1.04 -13.54
CA VAL A 20 9.68 0.42 -13.31
C VAL A 20 8.36 1.01 -13.81
N PHE A 21 7.86 0.56 -14.95
CA PHE A 21 6.56 1.00 -15.48
C PHE A 21 5.40 0.60 -14.55
N MET A 22 5.42 -0.63 -14.02
CA MET A 22 4.44 -1.07 -13.01
C MET A 22 4.58 -0.26 -11.71
N ALA A 23 5.81 -0.04 -11.21
CA ALA A 23 6.07 0.76 -10.01
C ALA A 23 5.61 2.22 -10.20
N TRP A 24 5.84 2.80 -11.37
CA TRP A 24 5.30 4.10 -11.75
C TRP A 24 3.75 4.10 -11.70
N GLY A 25 3.12 3.07 -12.23
CA GLY A 25 1.66 2.92 -12.18
C GLY A 25 1.12 2.86 -10.75
N ILE A 26 1.82 2.15 -9.83
CA ILE A 26 1.48 2.12 -8.39
C ILE A 26 1.50 3.53 -7.81
N GLY A 27 2.62 4.26 -7.97
CA GLY A 27 2.72 5.63 -7.47
C GLY A 27 1.70 6.59 -8.08
N ALA A 28 1.36 6.39 -9.36
CA ALA A 28 0.38 7.21 -10.07
C ALA A 28 -1.07 7.00 -9.59
N ASN A 29 -1.46 5.76 -9.28
CA ASN A 29 -2.83 5.40 -8.90
C ASN A 29 -3.04 5.41 -7.39
N ASP A 30 -2.18 4.72 -6.64
CA ASP A 30 -2.43 4.36 -5.25
C ASP A 30 -2.00 5.43 -4.24
N VAL A 31 -1.30 6.48 -4.65
CA VAL A 31 -1.00 7.63 -3.79
C VAL A 31 -2.24 8.23 -3.14
N ALA A 32 -3.36 8.16 -3.83
CA ALA A 32 -4.63 8.62 -3.30
C ALA A 32 -5.08 7.80 -2.07
N ASN A 33 -4.67 6.54 -1.96
CA ASN A 33 -4.93 5.70 -0.79
C ASN A 33 -4.12 6.17 0.43
N ALA A 34 -2.89 6.65 0.21
CA ALA A 34 -2.04 7.15 1.29
C ALA A 34 -2.38 8.59 1.70
N MET A 35 -2.68 9.46 0.72
CA MET A 35 -2.76 10.92 0.92
C MET A 35 -4.16 11.51 0.72
N GLY A 36 -5.11 10.78 0.12
CA GLY A 36 -6.44 11.31 -0.21
C GLY A 36 -7.21 11.81 1.00
N THR A 37 -7.14 11.10 2.13
CA THR A 37 -7.77 11.50 3.39
C THR A 37 -7.15 12.78 3.98
N SER A 38 -5.83 12.93 3.87
CA SER A 38 -5.08 14.06 4.41
C SER A 38 -5.30 15.34 3.60
N VAL A 39 -5.36 15.21 2.28
CA VAL A 39 -5.69 16.32 1.37
C VAL A 39 -7.18 16.65 1.44
N GLY A 40 -8.05 15.62 1.42
CA GLY A 40 -9.50 15.80 1.50
C GLY A 40 -9.98 16.41 2.80
N SER A 41 -9.27 16.21 3.91
CA SER A 41 -9.55 16.86 5.20
C SER A 41 -8.99 18.27 5.30
N GLY A 42 -8.20 18.73 4.33
CA GLY A 42 -7.53 20.04 4.37
C GLY A 42 -6.32 20.10 5.30
N ALA A 43 -5.86 18.96 5.85
CA ALA A 43 -4.70 18.94 6.76
C ALA A 43 -3.38 19.24 6.03
N VAL A 44 -3.26 18.85 4.75
CA VAL A 44 -2.11 19.12 3.89
C VAL A 44 -2.55 19.55 2.50
N THR A 45 -1.70 20.32 1.84
CA THR A 45 -1.84 20.63 0.41
C THR A 45 -1.38 19.46 -0.44
N ILE A 46 -1.81 19.39 -1.70
CA ILE A 46 -1.36 18.34 -2.65
C ILE A 46 0.18 18.31 -2.75
N LYS A 47 0.85 19.46 -2.77
CA LYS A 47 2.33 19.51 -2.84
C LYS A 47 2.98 18.91 -1.60
N GLN A 48 2.48 19.24 -0.40
CA GLN A 48 2.96 18.66 0.85
C GLN A 48 2.70 17.16 0.91
N ALA A 49 1.52 16.72 0.47
CA ALA A 49 1.17 15.30 0.40
C ALA A 49 2.14 14.52 -0.50
N ILE A 50 2.47 15.04 -1.68
CA ILE A 50 3.44 14.40 -2.58
C ILE A 50 4.82 14.29 -1.92
N ILE A 51 5.31 15.34 -1.26
CA ILE A 51 6.62 15.31 -0.58
C ILE A 51 6.64 14.27 0.53
N ILE A 52 5.61 14.23 1.37
CA ILE A 52 5.47 13.25 2.45
C ILE A 52 5.43 11.84 1.86
N ALA A 53 4.60 11.63 0.85
CA ALA A 53 4.44 10.32 0.24
C ALA A 53 5.74 9.83 -0.42
N VAL A 54 6.43 10.65 -1.19
CA VAL A 54 7.72 10.28 -1.81
C VAL A 54 8.73 9.79 -0.77
N ILE A 55 8.86 10.51 0.34
CA ILE A 55 9.83 10.16 1.40
C ILE A 55 9.44 8.85 2.08
N PHE A 56 8.20 8.75 2.52
CA PHE A 56 7.77 7.64 3.37
C PHE A 56 7.40 6.38 2.59
N GLU A 57 6.88 6.48 1.36
CA GLU A 57 6.69 5.30 0.50
C GLU A 57 8.03 4.69 0.07
N PHE A 58 8.99 5.54 -0.30
CA PHE A 58 10.34 5.07 -0.61
C PHE A 58 10.99 4.39 0.60
N ALA A 59 10.88 4.99 1.79
CA ALA A 59 11.38 4.39 3.02
C ALA A 59 10.68 3.05 3.33
N GLY A 60 9.34 2.99 3.18
CA GLY A 60 8.56 1.77 3.38
C GLY A 60 8.97 0.66 2.41
N ALA A 61 9.14 0.99 1.13
CA ALA A 61 9.58 0.06 0.10
C ALA A 61 10.92 -0.59 0.44
N ILE A 62 11.92 0.20 0.85
CA ILE A 62 13.26 -0.31 1.15
C ILE A 62 13.32 -1.03 2.50
N LEU A 63 12.70 -0.46 3.54
CA LEU A 63 12.86 -0.96 4.89
C LEU A 63 11.92 -2.13 5.23
N ALA A 64 10.79 -2.26 4.55
CA ALA A 64 9.78 -3.23 4.91
C ALA A 64 9.10 -3.97 3.72
N GLY A 65 9.56 -3.76 2.46
CA GLY A 65 8.95 -4.33 1.26
C GLY A 65 9.29 -5.80 0.98
N GLY A 66 10.23 -6.40 1.69
CA GLY A 66 10.75 -7.74 1.37
C GLY A 66 9.79 -8.89 1.63
N GLU A 67 9.04 -8.87 2.73
CA GLU A 67 8.18 -10.00 3.14
C GLU A 67 7.05 -10.28 2.11
N VAL A 68 6.35 -9.24 1.65
CA VAL A 68 5.28 -9.37 0.64
C VAL A 68 5.85 -9.74 -0.72
N THR A 69 7.05 -9.22 -1.04
CA THR A 69 7.76 -9.54 -2.28
C THR A 69 8.03 -11.03 -2.43
N ASP A 70 8.42 -11.72 -1.37
CA ASP A 70 8.65 -13.16 -1.41
C ASP A 70 7.37 -13.95 -1.69
N THR A 71 6.21 -13.51 -1.21
CA THR A 71 4.92 -14.14 -1.52
C THR A 71 4.55 -14.00 -2.99
N ILE A 72 4.69 -12.81 -3.58
CA ILE A 72 4.39 -12.58 -4.99
C ILE A 72 5.39 -13.30 -5.89
N ARG A 73 6.65 -13.34 -5.49
CA ARG A 73 7.74 -13.97 -6.23
C ARG A 73 7.62 -15.50 -6.30
N LYS A 74 7.20 -16.16 -5.22
CA LYS A 74 7.31 -17.62 -5.06
C LYS A 74 6.03 -18.31 -4.60
N GLY A 75 5.02 -17.59 -4.15
CA GLY A 75 3.89 -18.18 -3.44
C GLY A 75 2.65 -18.44 -4.27
N ILE A 76 2.57 -17.90 -5.51
CA ILE A 76 1.33 -17.93 -6.31
C ILE A 76 1.33 -19.07 -7.33
N LEU A 77 2.51 -19.45 -7.83
CA LEU A 77 2.69 -20.49 -8.83
C LEU A 77 3.56 -21.63 -8.28
N ASP A 78 3.23 -22.84 -8.68
CA ASP A 78 4.07 -24.01 -8.41
C ASP A 78 5.34 -23.99 -9.28
N ALA A 79 6.45 -23.66 -8.66
CA ALA A 79 7.75 -23.58 -9.32
C ALA A 79 8.19 -24.90 -9.96
N ALA A 80 7.75 -26.05 -9.45
CA ALA A 80 8.15 -27.36 -9.96
C ALA A 80 7.63 -27.60 -11.38
N LEU A 81 6.47 -27.06 -11.74
CA LEU A 81 5.89 -27.21 -13.07
C LEU A 81 6.63 -26.43 -14.16
N PHE A 82 7.45 -25.44 -13.75
CA PHE A 82 8.27 -24.64 -14.66
C PHE A 82 9.73 -25.12 -14.74
N ALA A 83 10.12 -26.15 -13.98
CA ALA A 83 11.51 -26.58 -13.87
C ALA A 83 12.14 -26.98 -15.20
N ASN A 84 11.36 -27.60 -16.09
CA ASN A 84 11.82 -28.03 -17.42
C ASN A 84 11.84 -26.85 -18.44
N GLU A 85 10.98 -25.84 -18.24
CA GLU A 85 10.80 -24.71 -19.15
C GLU A 85 10.79 -23.38 -18.37
N PRO A 86 11.90 -23.00 -17.69
CA PRO A 86 11.95 -21.83 -16.83
C PRO A 86 11.69 -20.50 -17.57
N HIS A 87 11.92 -20.48 -18.89
CA HIS A 87 11.61 -19.32 -19.75
C HIS A 87 10.12 -19.00 -19.77
N LEU A 88 9.21 -19.99 -19.59
CA LEU A 88 7.77 -19.72 -19.51
C LEU A 88 7.41 -18.91 -18.27
N LEU A 89 8.07 -19.17 -17.14
CA LEU A 89 7.87 -18.36 -15.95
C LEU A 89 8.41 -16.91 -16.14
N VAL A 90 9.55 -16.79 -16.83
CA VAL A 90 10.10 -15.46 -17.18
C VAL A 90 9.13 -14.67 -18.06
N TYR A 91 8.60 -15.28 -19.13
CA TYR A 91 7.62 -14.63 -20.01
C TYR A 91 6.34 -14.26 -19.26
N GLY A 92 5.85 -15.15 -18.41
CA GLY A 92 4.66 -14.90 -17.60
C GLY A 92 4.82 -13.74 -16.63
N MET A 93 5.96 -13.65 -15.96
CA MET A 93 6.25 -12.55 -15.06
C MET A 93 6.46 -11.23 -15.81
N LEU A 94 7.12 -11.23 -16.98
CA LEU A 94 7.20 -10.07 -17.88
C LEU A 94 5.82 -9.61 -18.33
N ALA A 95 4.98 -10.55 -18.78
CA ALA A 95 3.61 -10.29 -19.21
C ALA A 95 2.77 -9.69 -18.07
N SER A 96 2.95 -10.21 -16.85
CA SER A 96 2.23 -9.70 -15.67
C SER A 96 2.61 -8.28 -15.30
N LEU A 97 3.89 -7.93 -15.38
CA LEU A 97 4.36 -6.55 -15.16
C LEU A 97 3.79 -5.59 -16.21
N LEU A 98 3.89 -5.96 -17.48
CA LEU A 98 3.39 -5.13 -18.58
C LEU A 98 1.88 -4.98 -18.52
N ALA A 99 1.14 -6.07 -18.26
CA ALA A 99 -0.31 -6.06 -18.14
C ALA A 99 -0.77 -5.15 -17.00
N SER A 100 -0.15 -5.31 -15.83
CA SER A 100 -0.50 -4.54 -14.65
C SER A 100 -0.18 -3.06 -14.82
N GLY A 101 1.01 -2.70 -15.32
CA GLY A 101 1.37 -1.32 -15.61
C GLY A 101 0.43 -0.67 -16.63
N SER A 102 0.06 -1.42 -17.69
CA SER A 102 -0.88 -0.95 -18.71
C SER A 102 -2.29 -0.73 -18.16
N TRP A 103 -2.80 -1.65 -17.33
CA TRP A 103 -4.09 -1.49 -16.67
C TRP A 103 -4.11 -0.27 -15.74
N LEU A 104 -3.04 -0.09 -14.94
CA LEU A 104 -2.92 1.06 -14.05
C LEU A 104 -2.87 2.39 -14.83
N LEU A 105 -2.18 2.43 -15.97
CA LEU A 105 -2.15 3.60 -16.83
C LEU A 105 -3.57 3.93 -17.35
N ILE A 106 -4.31 2.93 -17.82
CA ILE A 106 -5.71 3.10 -18.29
C ILE A 106 -6.58 3.59 -17.13
N ALA A 107 -6.56 2.91 -15.99
CA ALA A 107 -7.37 3.24 -14.83
C ALA A 107 -7.07 4.65 -14.31
N SER A 108 -5.79 5.02 -14.19
CA SER A 108 -5.38 6.34 -13.73
C SER A 108 -5.77 7.45 -14.72
N SER A 109 -5.73 7.18 -16.03
CA SER A 109 -6.16 8.14 -17.05
C SER A 109 -7.66 8.42 -16.99
N LEU A 110 -8.45 7.44 -16.54
CA LEU A 110 -9.90 7.53 -16.34
C LEU A 110 -10.27 8.03 -14.93
N GLY A 111 -9.29 8.24 -14.06
CA GLY A 111 -9.50 8.60 -12.65
C GLY A 111 -10.16 7.49 -11.83
N TRP A 112 -9.98 6.22 -12.21
CA TRP A 112 -10.51 5.08 -11.48
C TRP A 112 -9.53 4.62 -10.40
N PRO A 113 -9.95 4.59 -9.12
CA PRO A 113 -9.17 3.97 -8.06
C PRO A 113 -9.32 2.44 -8.18
N VAL A 114 -8.27 1.78 -8.63
CA VAL A 114 -8.21 0.32 -8.76
C VAL A 114 -7.23 -0.27 -7.76
N SER A 115 -7.28 -1.58 -7.56
CA SER A 115 -6.32 -2.28 -6.70
C SER A 115 -5.15 -2.79 -7.55
N THR A 116 -3.96 -2.29 -7.28
CA THR A 116 -2.71 -2.76 -7.90
C THR A 116 -2.43 -4.21 -7.54
N THR A 117 -2.71 -4.62 -6.30
CA THR A 117 -2.57 -6.00 -5.84
C THR A 117 -3.52 -6.95 -6.58
N HIS A 118 -4.79 -6.57 -6.78
CA HIS A 118 -5.71 -7.39 -7.59
C HIS A 118 -5.22 -7.54 -9.02
N THR A 119 -4.68 -6.46 -9.60
CA THR A 119 -4.18 -6.47 -10.98
C THR A 119 -3.05 -7.47 -11.15
N ILE A 120 -2.02 -7.41 -10.29
CA ILE A 120 -0.85 -8.28 -10.43
C ILE A 120 -1.16 -9.73 -10.09
N ILE A 121 -1.97 -9.99 -9.04
CA ILE A 121 -2.40 -11.35 -8.70
C ILE A 121 -3.24 -11.94 -9.85
N GLY A 122 -4.19 -11.18 -10.38
CA GLY A 122 -4.96 -11.59 -11.56
C GLY A 122 -4.08 -11.88 -12.76
N ALA A 123 -3.09 -11.05 -13.03
CA ALA A 123 -2.14 -11.23 -14.12
C ALA A 123 -1.31 -12.52 -13.97
N ILE A 124 -0.77 -12.79 -12.76
CA ILE A 124 0.02 -13.98 -12.49
C ILE A 124 -0.83 -15.26 -12.57
N VAL A 125 -2.02 -15.25 -11.98
CA VAL A 125 -2.96 -16.37 -12.04
C VAL A 125 -3.42 -16.62 -13.48
N GLY A 126 -3.69 -15.54 -14.24
CA GLY A 126 -4.16 -15.61 -15.62
C GLY A 126 -3.16 -16.32 -16.53
N PHE A 127 -1.91 -15.90 -16.59
CA PHE A 127 -0.91 -16.57 -17.44
C PHE A 127 -0.58 -17.95 -16.92
N GLY A 128 -0.53 -18.16 -15.60
CA GLY A 128 -0.26 -19.47 -15.01
C GLY A 128 -1.31 -20.50 -15.42
N ALA A 129 -2.58 -20.18 -15.21
CA ALA A 129 -3.68 -21.09 -15.49
C ALA A 129 -3.89 -21.37 -16.98
N VAL A 130 -3.77 -20.35 -17.85
CA VAL A 130 -4.05 -20.49 -19.28
C VAL A 130 -2.79 -20.80 -20.10
N GLY A 131 -1.64 -20.23 -19.70
CA GLY A 131 -0.37 -20.38 -20.42
C GLY A 131 0.35 -21.70 -20.14
N VAL A 132 0.17 -22.27 -18.93
CA VAL A 132 0.86 -23.49 -18.49
C VAL A 132 -0.14 -24.57 -18.08
N GLY A 133 -1.13 -24.22 -17.28
CA GLY A 133 -2.18 -25.12 -16.82
C GLY A 133 -2.77 -24.70 -15.48
N VAL A 134 -4.01 -25.10 -15.22
CA VAL A 134 -4.73 -24.72 -13.97
C VAL A 134 -3.99 -25.22 -12.73
N ASP A 135 -3.29 -26.35 -12.84
CA ASP A 135 -2.51 -26.95 -11.75
C ASP A 135 -1.20 -26.18 -11.44
N ALA A 136 -0.79 -25.25 -12.33
CA ALA A 136 0.36 -24.39 -12.08
C ALA A 136 0.09 -23.31 -11.05
N VAL A 137 -1.17 -23.11 -10.66
CA VAL A 137 -1.57 -22.09 -9.68
C VAL A 137 -1.70 -22.70 -8.30
N GLU A 138 -1.03 -22.13 -7.32
CA GLU A 138 -1.15 -22.47 -5.90
C GLU A 138 -2.47 -21.95 -5.32
N TRP A 139 -3.58 -22.62 -5.65
CA TRP A 139 -4.94 -22.17 -5.31
C TRP A 139 -5.15 -21.95 -3.82
N ASN A 140 -4.49 -22.76 -2.96
CA ASN A 140 -4.56 -22.58 -1.51
C ASN A 140 -4.01 -21.22 -1.09
N GLN A 141 -2.94 -20.75 -1.73
CA GLN A 141 -2.37 -19.44 -1.46
C GLN A 141 -3.23 -18.33 -2.06
N VAL A 142 -3.74 -18.51 -3.27
CA VAL A 142 -4.66 -17.55 -3.90
C VAL A 142 -5.91 -17.37 -3.05
N VAL A 143 -6.51 -18.44 -2.53
CA VAL A 143 -7.67 -18.36 -1.62
C VAL A 143 -7.32 -17.56 -0.35
N LYS A 144 -6.15 -17.79 0.28
CA LYS A 144 -5.73 -17.02 1.46
C LYS A 144 -5.61 -15.52 1.13
N ILE A 145 -5.04 -15.18 -0.03
CA ILE A 145 -4.93 -13.80 -0.51
C ILE A 145 -6.31 -13.19 -0.72
N VAL A 146 -7.21 -13.88 -1.42
CA VAL A 146 -8.60 -13.41 -1.65
C VAL A 146 -9.36 -13.23 -0.34
N MET A 147 -9.20 -14.15 0.61
CA MET A 147 -9.81 -14.01 1.94
C MET A 147 -9.26 -12.81 2.70
N SER A 148 -7.99 -12.46 2.52
CA SER A 148 -7.40 -11.26 3.12
C SER A 148 -8.02 -9.97 2.57
N TRP A 149 -8.46 -9.96 1.31
CA TRP A 149 -9.14 -8.81 0.69
C TRP A 149 -10.55 -8.55 1.27
N ILE A 150 -11.13 -9.56 1.92
CA ILE A 150 -12.38 -9.41 2.66
C ILE A 150 -12.10 -9.07 4.12
N ALA A 151 -11.16 -9.77 4.74
CA ALA A 151 -10.85 -9.61 6.15
C ALA A 151 -10.18 -8.25 6.46
N SER A 152 -9.28 -7.78 5.59
CA SER A 152 -8.53 -6.55 5.85
C SER A 152 -9.39 -5.28 5.88
N PRO A 153 -10.33 -5.00 4.95
CA PRO A 153 -11.19 -3.83 5.06
C PRO A 153 -12.17 -3.93 6.23
N VAL A 154 -12.64 -5.12 6.60
CA VAL A 154 -13.48 -5.31 7.80
C VAL A 154 -12.68 -4.99 9.06
N LEU A 155 -11.46 -5.50 9.17
CA LEU A 155 -10.57 -5.20 10.31
C LEU A 155 -10.27 -3.71 10.40
N ALA A 156 -9.90 -3.08 9.29
CA ALA A 156 -9.66 -1.64 9.23
C ALA A 156 -10.90 -0.84 9.63
N GLY A 157 -12.09 -1.27 9.20
CA GLY A 157 -13.37 -0.66 9.56
C GLY A 157 -13.65 -0.74 11.08
N ILE A 158 -13.42 -1.90 11.70
CA ILE A 158 -13.58 -2.09 13.14
C ILE A 158 -12.61 -1.21 13.93
N ILE A 159 -11.33 -1.19 13.53
CA ILE A 159 -10.31 -0.35 14.17
C ILE A 159 -10.67 1.13 14.04
N ALA A 160 -11.06 1.58 12.84
CA ALA A 160 -11.44 2.96 12.57
C ALA A 160 -12.68 3.39 13.35
N PHE A 161 -13.71 2.53 13.40
CA PHE A 161 -14.91 2.75 14.21
C PHE A 161 -14.53 2.94 15.70
N THR A 162 -13.73 2.03 16.24
CA THR A 162 -13.32 2.05 17.65
C THR A 162 -12.47 3.29 17.96
N LEU A 163 -11.50 3.61 17.09
CA LEU A 163 -10.67 4.81 17.23
C LEU A 163 -11.53 6.07 17.20
N PHE A 164 -12.43 6.20 16.23
CA PHE A 164 -13.26 7.40 16.12
C PHE A 164 -14.24 7.55 17.29
N ARG A 165 -14.84 6.45 17.76
CA ARG A 165 -15.63 6.46 18.99
C ARG A 165 -14.82 6.88 20.22
N SER A 166 -13.58 6.45 20.31
CA SER A 166 -12.66 6.89 21.37
C SER A 166 -12.41 8.40 21.29
N LEU A 167 -12.21 8.97 20.09
CA LEU A 167 -12.08 10.42 19.89
C LEU A 167 -13.33 11.17 20.28
N GLN A 168 -14.51 10.68 19.88
CA GLN A 168 -15.79 11.29 20.26
C GLN A 168 -15.91 11.36 21.78
N ASN A 169 -15.73 10.26 22.47
CA ASN A 169 -15.95 10.18 23.92
C ASN A 169 -14.90 10.96 24.74
N LEU A 170 -13.63 10.99 24.30
CA LEU A 170 -12.55 11.60 25.08
C LEU A 170 -12.28 13.06 24.71
N ILE A 171 -12.67 13.48 23.50
CA ILE A 171 -12.27 14.78 22.95
C ILE A 171 -13.45 15.54 22.38
N ILE A 172 -14.13 15.01 21.34
CA ILE A 172 -15.05 15.78 20.49
C ILE A 172 -16.34 16.14 21.21
N ASP A 173 -16.98 15.14 21.83
CA ASP A 173 -18.30 15.27 22.48
C ASP A 173 -18.16 15.66 23.97
N THR A 174 -17.17 16.52 24.30
CA THR A 174 -16.89 16.96 25.67
C THR A 174 -17.08 18.47 25.82
N ASP A 175 -17.17 18.95 27.06
CA ASP A 175 -17.36 20.39 27.34
C ASP A 175 -16.14 21.24 26.91
N HIS A 176 -14.95 20.64 26.83
CA HIS A 176 -13.69 21.32 26.51
C HIS A 176 -12.89 20.59 25.41
N PRO A 177 -13.43 20.48 24.16
CA PRO A 177 -12.81 19.68 23.09
C PRO A 177 -11.37 20.06 22.77
N PHE A 178 -11.06 21.36 22.75
CA PHE A 178 -9.73 21.87 22.46
C PHE A 178 -8.69 21.46 23.52
N ASN A 179 -9.03 21.63 24.80
CA ASN A 179 -8.14 21.26 25.89
C ASN A 179 -7.93 19.74 25.95
N ASN A 180 -9.00 18.99 25.71
CA ASN A 180 -8.95 17.54 25.65
C ASN A 180 -8.15 17.05 24.43
N ALA A 181 -8.23 17.74 23.29
CA ALA A 181 -7.38 17.43 22.16
C ALA A 181 -5.89 17.62 22.50
N LYS A 182 -5.51 18.75 23.12
CA LYS A 182 -4.12 18.96 23.59
C LYS A 182 -3.63 17.89 24.56
N LYS A 183 -4.54 17.36 25.39
CA LYS A 183 -4.22 16.34 26.41
C LYS A 183 -4.09 14.94 25.80
N TYR A 184 -5.02 14.55 24.94
CA TYR A 184 -5.15 13.15 24.48
C TYR A 184 -4.51 12.87 23.13
N VAL A 185 -4.40 13.84 22.22
CA VAL A 185 -3.79 13.62 20.89
C VAL A 185 -2.35 13.09 20.94
N PRO A 186 -1.47 13.50 21.88
CA PRO A 186 -0.15 12.92 22.03
C PRO A 186 -0.13 11.39 22.25
N TYR A 187 -1.14 10.83 22.93
CA TYR A 187 -1.25 9.37 23.11
C TYR A 187 -1.56 8.66 21.79
N TYR A 188 -2.37 9.26 20.93
CA TYR A 188 -2.62 8.73 19.60
C TYR A 188 -1.38 8.84 18.70
N MET A 189 -0.58 9.91 18.84
CA MET A 189 0.71 10.05 18.14
C MET A 189 1.70 8.97 18.59
N PHE A 190 1.76 8.68 19.90
CA PHE A 190 2.53 7.57 20.42
C PHE A 190 2.09 6.24 19.79
N LEU A 191 0.79 6.00 19.71
CA LEU A 191 0.24 4.78 19.12
C LEU A 191 0.63 4.63 17.64
N VAL A 192 0.58 5.71 16.84
CA VAL A 192 1.04 5.70 15.44
C VAL A 192 2.51 5.28 15.36
N GLY A 193 3.37 5.96 16.10
CA GLY A 193 4.81 5.68 16.12
C GLY A 193 5.11 4.26 16.58
N LEU A 194 4.42 3.78 17.62
CA LEU A 194 4.58 2.43 18.16
C LEU A 194 4.20 1.36 17.13
N VAL A 195 3.04 1.46 16.50
CA VAL A 195 2.55 0.44 15.54
C VAL A 195 3.48 0.33 14.34
N VAL A 196 3.86 1.45 13.73
CA VAL A 196 4.75 1.45 12.57
C VAL A 196 6.12 0.90 12.93
N SER A 197 6.71 1.35 14.04
CA SER A 197 8.05 0.92 14.43
C SER A 197 8.11 -0.54 14.88
N LEU A 198 7.08 -1.06 15.56
CA LEU A 198 7.01 -2.47 15.94
C LEU A 198 7.17 -3.38 14.71
N VAL A 199 6.37 -3.15 13.68
CA VAL A 199 6.42 -4.00 12.49
C VAL A 199 7.72 -3.79 11.71
N THR A 200 8.18 -2.55 11.57
CA THR A 200 9.42 -2.24 10.85
C THR A 200 10.62 -2.90 11.52
N ILE A 201 10.74 -2.81 12.85
CA ILE A 201 11.89 -3.34 13.59
C ILE A 201 11.84 -4.87 13.66
N PHE A 202 10.69 -5.48 13.94
CA PHE A 202 10.58 -6.94 14.08
C PHE A 202 10.71 -7.70 12.75
N LYS A 203 10.27 -7.11 11.65
CA LYS A 203 10.17 -7.77 10.35
C LYS A 203 10.96 -7.06 9.25
N GLY A 204 10.71 -5.77 9.06
CA GLY A 204 11.24 -5.02 7.92
C GLY A 204 12.76 -4.96 7.91
N LEU A 205 13.39 -4.60 9.00
CA LEU A 205 14.84 -4.39 9.06
C LEU A 205 15.69 -5.65 8.83
N LYS A 206 15.10 -6.83 8.93
CA LYS A 206 15.80 -8.10 8.61
C LYS A 206 16.27 -8.16 7.16
N HIS A 207 15.51 -7.59 6.23
CA HIS A 207 15.86 -7.58 4.82
C HIS A 207 17.03 -6.66 4.49
N VAL A 208 17.31 -5.66 5.31
CA VAL A 208 18.48 -4.78 5.21
C VAL A 208 19.65 -5.22 6.10
N GLY A 209 19.58 -6.45 6.63
CA GLY A 209 20.66 -7.05 7.43
C GLY A 209 20.70 -6.62 8.90
N LEU A 210 19.67 -5.91 9.39
CA LEU A 210 19.57 -5.49 10.77
C LEU A 210 18.56 -6.39 11.51
N SER A 211 19.03 -7.11 12.52
CA SER A 211 18.18 -7.92 13.38
C SER A 211 18.46 -7.60 14.86
N PHE A 212 17.41 -7.37 15.61
CA PHE A 212 17.46 -7.11 17.05
C PHE A 212 16.75 -8.23 17.80
N ASP A 213 17.17 -8.48 19.02
CA ASP A 213 16.42 -9.34 19.94
C ASP A 213 15.07 -8.71 20.31
N ALA A 214 14.17 -9.51 20.88
CA ALA A 214 12.81 -9.08 21.17
C ALA A 214 12.77 -7.88 22.15
N VAL A 215 13.61 -7.89 23.20
CA VAL A 215 13.62 -6.82 24.21
C VAL A 215 14.07 -5.50 23.57
N THR A 216 15.18 -5.52 22.84
CA THR A 216 15.69 -4.34 22.11
C THR A 216 14.67 -3.83 21.12
N SER A 217 13.98 -4.72 20.37
CA SER A 217 12.94 -4.35 19.42
C SER A 217 11.76 -3.63 20.10
N TYR A 218 11.28 -4.12 21.23
CA TYR A 218 10.23 -3.44 22.01
C TYR A 218 10.67 -2.08 22.54
N LEU A 219 11.88 -2.00 23.13
CA LEU A 219 12.40 -0.75 23.67
C LEU A 219 12.58 0.32 22.59
N LEU A 220 13.14 -0.05 21.42
CA LEU A 220 13.27 0.85 20.30
C LEU A 220 11.90 1.32 19.79
N SER A 221 10.92 0.41 19.70
CA SER A 221 9.57 0.75 19.24
C SER A 221 8.85 1.71 20.18
N ILE A 222 8.96 1.49 21.48
CA ILE A 222 8.43 2.39 22.51
C ILE A 222 9.15 3.75 22.44
N GLY A 223 10.48 3.74 22.32
CA GLY A 223 11.28 4.96 22.19
C GLY A 223 10.87 5.78 20.97
N PHE A 224 10.63 5.13 19.82
CA PHE A 224 10.17 5.80 18.63
C PHE A 224 8.75 6.36 18.78
N GLY A 225 7.85 5.62 19.44
CA GLY A 225 6.51 6.11 19.80
C GLY A 225 6.58 7.37 20.67
N VAL A 226 7.43 7.36 21.71
CA VAL A 226 7.65 8.53 22.57
C VAL A 226 8.22 9.72 21.79
N LEU A 227 9.18 9.46 20.90
CA LEU A 227 9.76 10.51 20.03
C LEU A 227 8.70 11.18 19.17
N ILE A 228 7.85 10.40 18.48
CA ILE A 228 6.76 10.92 17.64
C ILE A 228 5.76 11.72 18.49
N ALA A 229 5.39 11.23 19.68
CA ALA A 229 4.52 11.96 20.60
C ALA A 229 5.15 13.28 21.08
N ALA A 230 6.44 13.30 21.36
CA ALA A 230 7.16 14.49 21.79
C ALA A 230 7.24 15.54 20.68
N ILE A 231 7.59 15.13 19.45
CA ILE A 231 7.61 16.00 18.26
C ILE A 231 6.22 16.59 18.02
N GLY A 232 5.19 15.75 17.99
CA GLY A 232 3.82 16.21 17.77
C GLY A 232 3.34 17.18 18.88
N THR A 233 3.67 16.87 20.14
CA THR A 233 3.33 17.77 21.27
C THR A 233 4.00 19.13 21.14
N PHE A 234 5.25 19.17 20.66
CA PHE A 234 5.95 20.45 20.41
C PHE A 234 5.18 21.34 19.44
N PHE A 235 4.68 20.77 18.33
CA PHE A 235 3.86 21.50 17.36
C PHE A 235 2.50 21.90 17.92
N ILE A 236 1.84 21.04 18.69
CA ILE A 236 0.52 21.30 19.27
C ILE A 236 0.55 22.42 20.32
N ARG A 237 1.62 22.50 21.12
CA ARG A 237 1.74 23.53 22.17
C ARG A 237 1.56 24.95 21.65
N ASN A 238 2.02 25.23 20.43
CA ASN A 238 1.96 26.54 19.80
C ASN A 238 0.60 26.88 19.17
N ILE A 239 -0.36 25.93 19.19
CA ILE A 239 -1.72 26.19 18.74
C ILE A 239 -2.50 26.78 19.90
N HIS A 240 -3.00 28.02 19.73
CA HIS A 240 -3.78 28.72 20.74
C HIS A 240 -5.22 28.91 20.26
N LEU A 241 -6.16 28.95 21.19
CA LEU A 241 -7.52 29.43 20.95
C LEU A 241 -7.46 30.92 20.80
N ASP A 242 -8.20 31.47 19.84
CA ASP A 242 -8.45 32.90 19.80
C ASP A 242 -9.55 33.20 20.83
N PRO A 243 -9.31 34.10 21.82
CA PRO A 243 -10.29 34.41 22.88
C PRO A 243 -11.60 34.99 22.37
N ASP A 244 -11.59 35.63 21.18
CA ASP A 244 -12.74 36.30 20.58
C ASP A 244 -13.55 35.40 19.63
N GLU A 245 -13.18 34.13 19.49
CA GLU A 245 -13.86 33.15 18.59
C GLU A 245 -15.18 32.64 19.18
N ASN A 246 -16.27 32.72 18.41
CA ASN A 246 -17.56 32.05 18.68
C ASN A 246 -17.39 30.55 18.83
N LYS A 247 -18.35 29.87 19.51
CA LYS A 247 -18.34 28.39 19.75
C LYS A 247 -18.10 27.55 18.50
N ASP A 248 -18.52 28.00 17.33
CA ASP A 248 -18.29 27.29 16.06
C ASP A 248 -16.79 27.26 15.67
N PHE A 249 -16.00 28.19 16.11
CA PHE A 249 -14.55 28.25 15.89
C PHE A 249 -13.75 27.34 16.85
N TYR A 250 -14.32 26.94 18.00
CA TYR A 250 -13.67 25.98 18.90
C TYR A 250 -13.40 24.63 18.19
N TYR A 251 -14.33 24.20 17.35
CA TYR A 251 -14.15 22.99 16.53
C TYR A 251 -13.06 23.19 15.46
N ALA A 252 -12.99 24.34 14.83
CA ALA A 252 -11.94 24.65 13.86
C ALA A 252 -10.55 24.66 14.50
N SER A 253 -10.41 25.23 15.69
CA SER A 253 -9.15 25.26 16.44
C SER A 253 -8.75 23.86 16.94
N MET A 254 -9.71 23.03 17.35
CA MET A 254 -9.49 21.62 17.67
C MET A 254 -9.03 20.84 16.45
N GLU A 255 -9.65 21.01 15.29
CA GLU A 255 -9.26 20.33 14.05
C GLU A 255 -7.85 20.71 13.57
N ARG A 256 -7.33 21.91 13.90
CA ARG A 256 -5.92 22.27 13.68
C ARG A 256 -4.96 21.37 14.48
N ILE A 257 -5.32 20.98 15.71
CA ILE A 257 -4.54 20.00 16.48
C ILE A 257 -4.55 18.65 15.78
N PHE A 258 -5.71 18.20 15.30
CA PHE A 258 -5.82 16.97 14.54
C PHE A 258 -5.10 17.02 13.20
N SER A 259 -4.91 18.19 12.60
CA SER A 259 -4.10 18.31 11.37
C SER A 259 -2.64 17.92 11.59
N VAL A 260 -2.05 18.21 12.75
CA VAL A 260 -0.70 17.74 13.10
C VAL A 260 -0.67 16.21 13.20
N LEU A 261 -1.65 15.63 13.89
CA LEU A 261 -1.79 14.16 14.00
C LEU A 261 -2.03 13.52 12.62
N MET A 262 -2.81 14.18 11.77
CA MET A 262 -3.09 13.70 10.40
C MET A 262 -1.83 13.66 9.53
N ILE A 263 -0.92 14.61 9.65
CA ILE A 263 0.37 14.61 8.95
C ILE A 263 1.20 13.39 9.37
N ILE A 264 1.25 13.09 10.66
CA ILE A 264 1.98 11.94 11.19
C ILE A 264 1.37 10.62 10.69
N THR A 265 0.05 10.51 10.70
CA THR A 265 -0.62 9.29 10.20
C THR A 265 -0.55 9.17 8.68
N ALA A 266 -0.52 10.27 7.94
CA ALA A 266 -0.29 10.27 6.50
C ALA A 266 1.09 9.71 6.16
N ALA A 267 2.12 10.13 6.90
CA ALA A 267 3.47 9.58 6.77
C ALA A 267 3.50 8.08 7.09
N ALA A 268 2.81 7.66 8.16
CA ALA A 268 2.69 6.25 8.53
C ALA A 268 1.96 5.43 7.45
N MET A 269 0.89 5.97 6.86
CA MET A 269 0.16 5.30 5.78
C MET A 269 0.98 5.21 4.50
N ALA A 270 1.73 6.26 4.15
CA ALA A 270 2.64 6.22 3.00
C ALA A 270 3.73 5.16 3.19
N PHE A 271 4.30 5.07 4.39
CA PHE A 271 5.25 4.01 4.73
C PHE A 271 4.62 2.61 4.62
N ALA A 272 3.42 2.42 5.19
CA ALA A 272 2.68 1.16 5.11
C ALA A 272 2.37 0.77 3.65
N HIS A 273 1.92 1.72 2.84
CA HIS A 273 1.64 1.55 1.43
C HIS A 273 2.89 1.14 0.65
N GLY A 274 3.99 1.90 0.77
CA GLY A 274 5.26 1.57 0.14
C GLY A 274 5.78 0.18 0.51
N SER A 275 5.60 -0.25 1.77
CA SER A 275 6.01 -1.57 2.25
C SER A 275 5.20 -2.74 1.67
N ASN A 276 3.93 -2.51 1.33
CA ASN A 276 3.05 -3.53 0.76
C ASN A 276 3.14 -3.54 -0.76
N ASP A 277 2.95 -2.38 -1.38
CA ASP A 277 2.64 -2.30 -2.80
C ASP A 277 3.87 -2.30 -3.71
N VAL A 278 5.06 -1.98 -3.18
CA VAL A 278 6.30 -2.16 -3.94
C VAL A 278 6.47 -3.60 -4.42
N ALA A 279 6.00 -4.56 -3.64
CA ALA A 279 6.06 -5.99 -3.93
C ALA A 279 5.34 -6.37 -5.23
N ASN A 280 4.29 -5.64 -5.59
CA ASN A 280 3.52 -5.85 -6.81
C ASN A 280 4.36 -5.64 -8.08
N ALA A 281 5.30 -4.69 -8.04
CA ALA A 281 6.23 -4.43 -9.15
C ALA A 281 7.51 -5.26 -9.06
N ILE A 282 8.12 -5.32 -7.86
CA ILE A 282 9.44 -5.95 -7.72
C ILE A 282 9.37 -7.46 -7.51
N GLY A 283 8.25 -8.03 -7.10
CA GLY A 283 8.09 -9.48 -6.95
C GLY A 283 8.35 -10.25 -8.25
N PRO A 284 7.62 -9.94 -9.34
CA PRO A 284 7.88 -10.54 -10.64
C PRO A 284 9.27 -10.20 -11.19
N LEU A 285 9.76 -8.96 -11.02
CA LEU A 285 11.11 -8.56 -11.42
C LEU A 285 12.18 -9.41 -10.71
N ALA A 286 12.03 -9.60 -9.41
CA ALA A 286 12.95 -10.42 -8.61
C ALA A 286 12.88 -11.91 -8.99
N ALA A 287 11.72 -12.41 -9.40
CA ALA A 287 11.57 -13.76 -9.93
C ALA A 287 12.36 -13.93 -11.21
N ILE A 288 12.19 -13.02 -12.18
CA ILE A 288 12.91 -13.03 -13.46
C ILE A 288 14.41 -12.96 -13.23
N TYR A 289 14.86 -11.97 -12.44
CA TYR A 289 16.27 -11.81 -12.13
C TYR A 289 16.89 -13.08 -11.52
N SER A 290 16.21 -13.68 -10.54
CA SER A 290 16.67 -14.90 -9.87
C SER A 290 16.81 -16.09 -10.81
N ILE A 291 15.88 -16.25 -11.75
CA ILE A 291 15.89 -17.36 -12.73
C ILE A 291 17.04 -17.17 -13.71
N ILE A 292 17.24 -15.96 -14.21
CA ILE A 292 18.30 -15.70 -15.21
C ILE A 292 19.68 -15.75 -14.55
N ASP A 293 19.86 -15.14 -13.37
CA ASP A 293 21.13 -15.12 -12.62
C ASP A 293 21.59 -16.52 -12.21
N SER A 294 20.63 -17.43 -11.92
CA SER A 294 20.92 -18.83 -11.61
C SER A 294 21.06 -19.75 -12.83
N GLY A 295 21.07 -19.21 -14.05
CA GLY A 295 21.14 -20.00 -15.29
C GLY A 295 19.91 -20.87 -15.55
N GLY A 296 18.72 -20.45 -15.11
CA GLY A 296 17.45 -21.11 -15.32
C GLY A 296 16.99 -22.01 -14.16
N ILE A 297 17.65 -21.98 -13.02
CA ILE A 297 17.24 -22.75 -11.84
C ILE A 297 16.14 -21.99 -11.10
N ILE A 298 14.95 -22.60 -11.02
CA ILE A 298 13.82 -22.05 -10.26
C ILE A 298 13.91 -22.50 -8.80
N GLY A 299 13.54 -21.63 -7.87
CA GLY A 299 13.50 -21.97 -6.45
C GLY A 299 14.82 -21.81 -5.70
N SER A 300 15.88 -21.26 -6.34
CA SER A 300 17.10 -20.89 -5.62
C SER A 300 16.76 -19.93 -4.46
N LYS A 301 17.33 -20.18 -3.27
CA LYS A 301 17.24 -19.28 -2.11
C LYS A 301 18.12 -18.04 -2.31
N SER A 302 17.88 -17.29 -3.38
CA SER A 302 18.57 -16.00 -3.53
C SER A 302 17.91 -14.96 -2.64
N ALA A 303 18.68 -14.25 -1.85
CA ALA A 303 18.20 -13.07 -1.14
C ALA A 303 17.69 -12.04 -2.17
N LEU A 304 16.67 -11.28 -1.77
CA LEU A 304 16.17 -10.18 -2.60
C LEU A 304 17.24 -9.09 -2.68
N PRO A 305 17.79 -8.76 -3.86
CA PRO A 305 18.81 -7.73 -3.98
C PRO A 305 18.25 -6.35 -3.61
N LEU A 306 18.96 -5.58 -2.79
CA LEU A 306 18.52 -4.24 -2.36
C LEU A 306 18.33 -3.27 -3.52
N TRP A 307 19.07 -3.41 -4.63
CA TRP A 307 18.90 -2.56 -5.81
C TRP A 307 17.52 -2.72 -6.46
N ILE A 308 16.88 -3.90 -6.35
CA ILE A 308 15.53 -4.15 -6.87
C ILE A 308 14.50 -3.37 -6.02
N LEU A 309 14.64 -3.41 -4.68
CA LEU A 309 13.82 -2.60 -3.77
C LEU A 309 13.97 -1.10 -4.04
N PHE A 310 15.21 -0.66 -4.23
CA PHE A 310 15.52 0.73 -4.58
C PHE A 310 14.87 1.15 -5.89
N LEU A 311 14.95 0.31 -6.91
CA LEU A 311 14.34 0.56 -8.21
C LEU A 311 12.80 0.68 -8.11
N GLY A 312 12.17 -0.22 -7.35
CA GLY A 312 10.73 -0.17 -7.09
C GLY A 312 10.32 1.11 -6.36
N GLY A 313 11.05 1.47 -5.30
CA GLY A 313 10.81 2.71 -4.54
C GLY A 313 10.97 3.97 -5.40
N VAL A 314 12.00 4.03 -6.25
CA VAL A 314 12.19 5.14 -7.21
C VAL A 314 11.05 5.18 -8.23
N GLY A 315 10.65 4.03 -8.77
CA GLY A 315 9.52 3.97 -9.73
C GLY A 315 8.23 4.51 -9.12
N ILE A 316 7.89 4.10 -7.89
CA ILE A 316 6.73 4.62 -7.14
C ILE A 316 6.84 6.14 -6.96
N ALA A 317 7.99 6.64 -6.50
CA ALA A 317 8.22 8.07 -6.29
C ALA A 317 8.05 8.88 -7.58
N VAL A 318 8.55 8.39 -8.72
CA VAL A 318 8.38 9.05 -10.03
C VAL A 318 6.91 9.06 -10.45
N GLY A 319 6.18 7.96 -10.26
CA GLY A 319 4.74 7.89 -10.52
C GLY A 319 3.95 8.92 -9.72
N LEU A 320 4.25 9.02 -8.43
CA LEU A 320 3.71 9.97 -7.47
C LEU A 320 3.89 11.43 -7.92
N ILE A 321 5.12 11.80 -8.27
CA ILE A 321 5.47 13.17 -8.67
C ILE A 321 4.80 13.55 -10.00
N THR A 322 4.78 12.62 -10.95
CA THR A 322 4.34 12.93 -12.32
C THR A 322 2.82 12.89 -12.49
N TYR A 323 2.14 11.96 -11.83
CA TYR A 323 0.71 11.70 -12.09
C TYR A 323 -0.18 11.69 -10.85
N GLY A 324 0.38 11.48 -9.65
CA GLY A 324 -0.37 11.30 -8.40
C GLY A 324 -1.34 12.44 -8.08
N HIS A 325 -1.02 13.68 -8.45
CA HIS A 325 -1.88 14.85 -8.21
C HIS A 325 -3.28 14.71 -8.82
N LYS A 326 -3.42 14.00 -9.96
CA LYS A 326 -4.70 13.81 -10.64
C LYS A 326 -5.64 12.89 -9.87
N VAL A 327 -5.08 11.81 -9.30
CA VAL A 327 -5.88 10.80 -8.60
C VAL A 327 -6.20 11.23 -7.16
N ILE A 328 -5.27 11.94 -6.48
CA ILE A 328 -5.51 12.51 -5.14
C ILE A 328 -6.73 13.46 -5.17
N ALA A 329 -6.84 14.30 -6.20
CA ALA A 329 -7.95 15.23 -6.33
C ALA A 329 -9.32 14.53 -6.46
N THR A 330 -9.36 13.32 -7.02
CA THR A 330 -10.61 12.57 -7.25
C THR A 330 -11.12 11.86 -6.00
N ILE A 331 -10.23 11.33 -5.15
CA ILE A 331 -10.60 10.50 -3.98
C ILE A 331 -10.86 11.35 -2.73
N GLY A 332 -10.13 12.46 -2.55
CA GLY A 332 -10.17 13.25 -1.33
C GLY A 332 -11.55 13.82 -0.97
N THR A 333 -12.49 13.88 -1.91
CA THR A 333 -13.80 14.51 -1.73
C THR A 333 -15.00 13.57 -1.87
N GLY A 334 -14.79 12.28 -2.25
CA GLY A 334 -15.87 11.45 -2.82
C GLY A 334 -16.67 10.57 -1.85
N ILE A 335 -16.06 10.00 -0.80
CA ILE A 335 -16.71 8.93 0.00
C ILE A 335 -17.51 9.49 1.18
N THR A 336 -16.94 10.42 1.91
CA THR A 336 -17.58 11.14 3.03
C THR A 336 -16.86 12.46 3.25
N GLN A 337 -17.54 13.43 3.88
CA GLN A 337 -16.88 14.68 4.29
C GLN A 337 -15.88 14.37 5.42
N LEU A 338 -14.60 14.48 5.09
CA LEU A 338 -13.50 14.24 6.02
C LEU A 338 -13.08 15.55 6.68
N THR A 339 -13.02 15.55 8.02
CA THR A 339 -12.25 16.52 8.80
C THR A 339 -10.93 15.87 9.24
N PRO A 340 -9.92 16.62 9.70
CA PRO A 340 -8.66 16.04 10.17
C PRO A 340 -8.84 14.93 11.23
N SER A 341 -9.77 15.07 12.18
CA SER A 341 -10.07 14.06 13.20
C SER A 341 -10.63 12.76 12.61
N ARG A 342 -11.51 12.86 11.61
CA ARG A 342 -12.09 11.71 10.89
C ARG A 342 -11.06 11.05 9.99
N GLY A 343 -10.32 11.86 9.25
CA GLY A 343 -9.24 11.42 8.39
C GLY A 343 -8.17 10.66 9.18
N PHE A 344 -7.77 11.19 10.32
CA PHE A 344 -6.84 10.52 11.23
C PHE A 344 -7.29 9.11 11.61
N ALA A 345 -8.51 8.95 12.11
CA ALA A 345 -9.01 7.65 12.56
C ALA A 345 -9.03 6.62 11.41
N ALA A 346 -9.47 7.04 10.21
CA ALA A 346 -9.44 6.18 9.03
C ALA A 346 -8.01 5.83 8.60
N THR A 347 -7.12 6.83 8.52
CA THR A 347 -5.76 6.63 8.03
C THR A 347 -4.91 5.79 8.98
N LEU A 348 -5.03 5.99 10.29
CA LEU A 348 -4.33 5.16 11.28
C LEU A 348 -4.82 3.71 11.23
N ALA A 349 -6.13 3.49 11.15
CA ALA A 349 -6.68 2.15 11.05
C ALA A 349 -6.21 1.43 9.77
N ALA A 350 -6.18 2.15 8.64
CA ALA A 350 -5.68 1.62 7.39
C ALA A 350 -4.19 1.30 7.47
N ALA A 351 -3.37 2.24 7.94
CA ALA A 351 -1.92 2.04 8.10
C ALA A 351 -1.60 0.85 9.01
N ALA A 352 -2.25 0.75 10.17
CA ALA A 352 -2.08 -0.37 11.09
C ALA A 352 -2.43 -1.72 10.44
N THR A 353 -3.56 -1.77 9.72
CA THR A 353 -4.00 -3.00 9.03
C THR A 353 -3.03 -3.41 7.93
N VAL A 354 -2.58 -2.47 7.08
CA VAL A 354 -1.63 -2.74 6.00
C VAL A 354 -0.28 -3.20 6.55
N VAL A 355 0.24 -2.51 7.56
CA VAL A 355 1.54 -2.85 8.18
C VAL A 355 1.50 -4.23 8.83
N ILE A 356 0.40 -4.58 9.52
CA ILE A 356 0.21 -5.92 10.09
C ILE A 356 0.15 -6.98 8.97
N ALA A 357 -0.61 -6.75 7.92
CA ALA A 357 -0.69 -7.67 6.78
C ALA A 357 0.68 -7.85 6.10
N SER A 358 1.39 -6.75 5.84
CA SER A 358 2.75 -6.79 5.26
C SER A 358 3.72 -7.61 6.12
N SER A 359 3.62 -7.51 7.45
CA SER A 359 4.48 -8.28 8.38
C SER A 359 4.23 -9.79 8.32
N THR A 360 3.07 -10.22 7.84
CA THR A 360 2.73 -11.64 7.63
C THR A 360 3.02 -12.12 6.21
N GLY A 361 3.53 -11.23 5.36
CA GLY A 361 3.80 -11.52 3.95
C GLY A 361 2.54 -11.63 3.10
N ILE A 362 1.37 -11.19 3.60
CA ILE A 362 0.11 -11.27 2.86
C ILE A 362 -0.09 -9.98 2.05
N PRO A 363 -0.16 -10.07 0.70
CA PRO A 363 -0.46 -8.92 -0.13
C PRO A 363 -1.93 -8.53 0.03
N VAL A 364 -2.18 -7.33 0.56
CA VAL A 364 -3.52 -6.77 0.72
C VAL A 364 -3.76 -5.61 -0.23
N SER A 365 -5.01 -5.31 -0.51
CA SER A 365 -5.38 -4.13 -1.26
C SER A 365 -5.45 -2.91 -0.35
N THR A 366 -4.50 -2.00 -0.47
CA THR A 366 -4.47 -0.75 0.31
C THR A 366 -5.69 0.11 0.05
N THR A 367 -6.21 0.10 -1.20
CA THR A 367 -7.47 0.77 -1.57
C THR A 367 -8.67 0.20 -0.78
N GLN A 368 -8.78 -1.13 -0.69
CA GLN A 368 -9.87 -1.78 0.05
C GLN A 368 -9.77 -1.49 1.54
N VAL A 369 -8.57 -1.56 2.09
CA VAL A 369 -8.30 -1.30 3.51
C VAL A 369 -8.70 0.13 3.88
N LEU A 370 -8.31 1.13 3.07
CA LEU A 370 -8.69 2.52 3.31
C LEU A 370 -10.20 2.73 3.21
N VAL A 371 -10.84 2.18 2.19
CA VAL A 371 -12.30 2.28 2.04
C VAL A 371 -12.99 1.66 3.25
N GLY A 372 -12.56 0.48 3.71
CA GLY A 372 -13.08 -0.15 4.92
C GLY A 372 -12.93 0.74 6.15
N ALA A 373 -11.77 1.38 6.32
CA ALA A 373 -11.51 2.30 7.42
C ALA A 373 -12.42 3.55 7.37
N VAL A 374 -12.59 4.15 6.18
CA VAL A 374 -13.49 5.32 5.98
C VAL A 374 -14.94 4.94 6.27
N LEU A 375 -15.37 3.74 5.83
CA LEU A 375 -16.69 3.21 6.17
C LEU A 375 -16.86 3.03 7.68
N GLY A 376 -15.86 2.54 8.39
CA GLY A 376 -15.87 2.41 9.85
C GLY A 376 -16.08 3.74 10.56
N VAL A 377 -15.39 4.80 10.13
CA VAL A 377 -15.62 6.17 10.64
C VAL A 377 -17.02 6.65 10.30
N GLY A 378 -17.49 6.42 9.08
CA GLY A 378 -18.84 6.79 8.65
C GLY A 378 -19.92 6.12 9.47
N LEU A 379 -19.78 4.82 9.76
CA LEU A 379 -20.69 4.06 10.64
C LEU A 379 -20.70 4.60 12.07
N ALA A 380 -19.54 5.02 12.61
CA ALA A 380 -19.48 5.63 13.93
C ALA A 380 -20.22 6.98 14.01
N ARG A 381 -20.37 7.68 12.87
CA ARG A 381 -21.14 8.93 12.74
C ARG A 381 -22.64 8.71 12.46
N GLY A 382 -23.00 7.52 12.05
CA GLY A 382 -24.35 7.16 11.58
C GLY A 382 -24.40 6.91 10.07
N MET A 383 -25.23 5.97 9.64
CA MET A 383 -25.30 5.47 8.25
C MET A 383 -25.62 6.56 7.20
N ALA A 384 -26.31 7.64 7.57
CA ALA A 384 -26.63 8.76 6.67
C ALA A 384 -25.41 9.54 6.17
N ALA A 385 -24.22 9.31 6.74
CA ALA A 385 -22.98 9.99 6.37
C ALA A 385 -22.25 9.33 5.18
N LEU A 386 -22.75 8.23 4.64
CA LEU A 386 -22.09 7.42 3.59
C LEU A 386 -22.74 7.63 2.22
N ASP A 387 -21.91 7.89 1.20
CA ASP A 387 -22.38 7.89 -0.19
C ASP A 387 -22.31 6.47 -0.78
N THR A 388 -23.45 5.79 -0.79
CA THR A 388 -23.59 4.41 -1.28
C THR A 388 -23.28 4.27 -2.78
N ARG A 389 -23.42 5.35 -3.58
CA ARG A 389 -23.14 5.32 -5.03
C ARG A 389 -21.65 5.23 -5.28
N VAL A 390 -20.86 6.01 -4.52
CA VAL A 390 -19.39 5.96 -4.60
C VAL A 390 -18.88 4.61 -4.16
N ILE A 391 -19.40 4.08 -3.04
CA ILE A 391 -19.05 2.77 -2.51
C ILE A 391 -19.31 1.68 -3.55
N SER A 392 -20.51 1.65 -4.16
CA SER A 392 -20.87 0.66 -5.18
C SER A 392 -19.94 0.71 -6.39
N ARG A 393 -19.56 1.93 -6.85
CA ARG A 393 -18.62 2.11 -7.98
C ARG A 393 -17.23 1.58 -7.65
N ILE A 394 -16.76 1.77 -6.43
CA ILE A 394 -15.47 1.25 -5.95
C ILE A 394 -15.50 -0.29 -5.93
N PHE A 395 -16.55 -0.90 -5.39
CA PHE A 395 -16.72 -2.36 -5.39
C PHE A 395 -16.72 -2.93 -6.83
N LEU A 396 -17.40 -2.27 -7.75
CA LEU A 396 -17.42 -2.70 -9.15
C LEU A 396 -16.01 -2.66 -9.78
N SER A 397 -15.21 -1.62 -9.48
CA SER A 397 -13.84 -1.50 -9.99
C SER A 397 -12.96 -2.66 -9.52
N TRP A 398 -13.17 -3.18 -8.31
CA TRP A 398 -12.41 -4.33 -7.80
C TRP A 398 -12.73 -5.62 -8.54
N ILE A 399 -14.02 -5.84 -8.87
CA ILE A 399 -14.45 -7.03 -9.63
C ILE A 399 -13.85 -7.02 -11.04
N VAL A 400 -13.79 -5.86 -11.70
CA VAL A 400 -13.28 -5.73 -13.08
C VAL A 400 -11.75 -5.84 -13.15
N THR A 401 -11.05 -5.35 -12.14
CA THR A 401 -9.58 -5.24 -12.14
C THR A 401 -8.88 -6.59 -12.26
N LEU A 402 -9.34 -7.60 -11.53
CA LEU A 402 -8.70 -8.93 -11.51
C LEU A 402 -8.82 -9.64 -12.88
N PRO A 403 -10.01 -9.75 -13.52
CA PRO A 403 -10.12 -10.27 -14.87
C PRO A 403 -9.37 -9.45 -15.92
N ALA A 404 -9.32 -8.12 -15.79
CA ALA A 404 -8.60 -7.27 -16.72
C ALA A 404 -7.08 -7.56 -16.69
N GLY A 405 -6.50 -7.66 -15.50
CA GLY A 405 -5.10 -8.05 -15.32
C GLY A 405 -4.82 -9.44 -15.91
N ALA A 406 -5.68 -10.42 -15.62
CA ALA A 406 -5.56 -11.77 -16.14
C ALA A 406 -5.61 -11.81 -17.69
N PHE A 407 -6.61 -11.17 -18.28
CA PHE A 407 -6.78 -11.16 -19.73
C PHE A 407 -5.59 -10.50 -20.45
N MET A 408 -5.16 -9.33 -19.99
CA MET A 408 -4.01 -8.64 -20.60
C MET A 408 -2.71 -9.45 -20.45
N SER A 409 -2.50 -10.08 -19.28
CA SER A 409 -1.33 -10.92 -19.06
C SER A 409 -1.29 -12.15 -19.97
N ILE A 410 -2.42 -12.81 -20.17
CA ILE A 410 -2.54 -13.93 -21.13
C ILE A 410 -2.14 -13.47 -22.53
N LEU A 411 -2.66 -12.33 -23.00
CA LEU A 411 -2.32 -11.79 -24.34
C LEU A 411 -0.82 -11.51 -24.47
N PHE A 412 -0.22 -10.83 -23.48
CA PHE A 412 1.20 -10.51 -23.52
C PHE A 412 2.09 -11.75 -23.36
N PHE A 413 1.66 -12.75 -22.58
CA PHE A 413 2.36 -14.01 -22.45
C PHE A 413 2.49 -14.73 -23.80
N PHE A 414 1.40 -14.89 -24.53
CA PHE A 414 1.43 -15.53 -25.84
C PHE A 414 2.18 -14.68 -26.88
N ALA A 415 2.13 -13.36 -26.78
CA ALA A 415 2.92 -12.49 -27.65
C ALA A 415 4.44 -12.67 -27.41
N LEU A 416 4.87 -12.73 -26.15
CA LEU A 416 6.28 -12.99 -25.79
C LEU A 416 6.70 -14.39 -26.24
N LYS A 417 5.87 -15.40 -25.98
CA LYS A 417 6.10 -16.78 -26.43
C LYS A 417 6.27 -16.85 -27.96
N GLY A 418 5.44 -16.14 -28.72
CA GLY A 418 5.59 -16.07 -30.18
C GLY A 418 6.82 -15.30 -30.67
N ALA A 419 7.26 -14.29 -29.93
CA ALA A 419 8.41 -13.47 -30.31
C ALA A 419 9.77 -14.14 -30.06
N PHE A 420 9.91 -14.89 -28.97
CA PHE A 420 11.18 -15.51 -28.56
C PHE A 420 11.26 -17.01 -28.89
N GLY A 421 10.16 -17.61 -29.29
CA GLY A 421 10.05 -19.03 -29.57
C GLY A 421 9.89 -19.86 -28.30
N ALA A 422 8.99 -20.82 -28.31
CA ALA A 422 8.85 -21.87 -27.31
C ALA A 422 8.29 -23.12 -27.94
#